data_6dbad51e249e2f02685232a2da8ed877
#
_entry.id   6dbad51e249e2f02685232a2da8ed877
#
_cell.length_a   1.000
_cell.length_b   1.000
_cell.length_c   1.000
_cell.angle_alpha   90.00
_cell.angle_beta   90.00
_cell.angle_gamma   90.00
#
_symmetry.space_group_name_H-M   'P 1'
#
loop_
_entity.id
_entity.type
_entity.pdbx_description
1 polymer ?
#
loop_
_entity_poly.entity_id
_entity_poly.type
_entity_poly.pdbx_seq_one_letter_code
_entity_poly.pdbx_strand_id
1 'polypeptide(L)'
;MNALEFGWFSPTSGDTTAFGVDEASIDITPQYLQGVADAAEQAGFEYMLIPVDQRCWEAYIAGAFMAARSQTIAPLIAARPGYINPVLLAKMISTFDRFSGGRICVNL
;
A
#
# COMPACT_ATOMS: atom_id res chain seq x y z
N MET A 1 -2.48 22.70 -16.05
CA MET A 1 -2.26 22.47 -14.60
C MET A 1 -2.74 21.06 -14.27
N ASN A 2 -1.89 20.24 -13.72
CA ASN A 2 -2.32 18.91 -13.30
C ASN A 2 -3.22 19.02 -12.08
N ALA A 3 -4.25 18.18 -12.00
CA ALA A 3 -5.08 18.06 -10.81
C ALA A 3 -4.22 17.56 -9.63
N LEU A 4 -4.58 17.95 -8.43
CA LEU A 4 -3.97 17.39 -7.21
C LEU A 4 -4.46 15.95 -7.03
N GLU A 5 -3.53 15.06 -6.72
CA GLU A 5 -3.82 13.67 -6.38
C GLU A 5 -3.66 13.50 -4.87
N PHE A 6 -4.59 12.79 -4.27
CA PHE A 6 -4.60 12.54 -2.82
C PHE A 6 -4.46 11.06 -2.54
N GLY A 7 -3.63 10.75 -1.56
CA GLY A 7 -3.44 9.39 -1.07
C GLY A 7 -3.66 9.28 0.43
N TRP A 8 -3.88 8.06 0.87
CA TRP A 8 -3.95 7.72 2.28
C TRP A 8 -2.82 6.74 2.64
N PHE A 9 -2.65 6.47 3.91
CA PHE A 9 -1.61 5.59 4.44
C PHE A 9 -2.19 4.20 4.74
N SER A 10 -1.46 3.15 4.34
CA SER A 10 -1.84 1.77 4.64
C SER A 10 -1.28 1.34 6.00
N PRO A 11 -2.12 0.95 6.96
CA PRO A 11 -1.68 0.61 8.32
C PRO A 11 -1.14 -0.82 8.42
N THR A 12 -0.09 -1.17 7.66
CA THR A 12 0.44 -2.55 7.60
C THR A 12 1.24 -3.00 8.83
N SER A 13 1.36 -2.16 9.84
CA SER A 13 1.88 -2.52 11.18
C SER A 13 0.82 -2.41 12.28
N GLY A 14 -0.43 -2.25 11.92
CA GLY A 14 -1.49 -1.86 12.82
C GLY A 14 -1.70 -0.35 12.88
N ASP A 15 -2.66 0.07 13.66
CA ASP A 15 -3.04 1.47 13.77
C ASP A 15 -3.18 1.89 15.23
N THR A 16 -3.17 3.19 15.49
CA THR A 16 -3.34 3.74 16.84
C THR A 16 -4.35 4.87 16.83
N THR A 17 -5.12 4.97 17.90
CA THR A 17 -6.07 6.05 18.12
C THR A 17 -5.46 7.24 18.87
N ALA A 18 -4.20 7.15 19.27
CA ALA A 18 -3.52 8.16 20.06
C ALA A 18 -2.15 8.52 19.48
N PHE A 19 -1.88 9.81 19.34
CA PHE A 19 -0.57 10.31 18.93
C PHE A 19 0.52 10.01 19.99
N GLY A 20 1.71 9.67 19.53
CA GLY A 20 2.86 9.45 20.41
C GLY A 20 2.86 8.12 21.16
N VAL A 21 1.98 7.21 20.80
CA VAL A 21 1.93 5.85 21.34
C VAL A 21 2.57 4.91 20.31
N ASP A 22 3.62 4.20 20.71
CA ASP A 22 4.37 3.29 19.85
C ASP A 22 3.62 1.96 19.61
N GLU A 23 2.74 1.59 20.52
CA GLU A 23 1.98 0.34 20.41
C GLU A 23 0.69 0.57 19.61
N ALA A 24 0.44 -0.29 18.63
CA ALA A 24 -0.82 -0.29 17.92
C ALA A 24 -1.97 -0.63 18.86
N SER A 25 -3.01 0.20 18.87
CA SER A 25 -4.27 -0.08 19.58
C SER A 25 -5.27 -0.85 18.72
N ILE A 26 -4.98 -0.98 17.43
CA ILE A 26 -5.74 -1.76 16.47
C ILE A 26 -4.77 -2.70 15.76
N ASP A 27 -4.95 -4.00 15.95
CA ASP A 27 -4.16 -5.01 15.28
C ASP A 27 -4.50 -5.04 13.78
N ILE A 28 -3.45 -5.22 12.95
CA ILE A 28 -3.65 -5.36 11.53
C ILE A 28 -4.24 -6.73 11.19
N THR A 29 -5.32 -6.71 10.43
CA THR A 29 -5.91 -7.89 9.81
C THR A 29 -6.13 -7.62 8.32
N PRO A 30 -6.23 -8.67 7.48
CA PRO A 30 -6.57 -8.46 6.06
C PRO A 30 -7.87 -7.68 5.86
N GLN A 31 -8.85 -7.91 6.73
CA GLN A 31 -10.14 -7.22 6.71
C GLN A 31 -10.00 -5.75 7.07
N TYR A 32 -9.19 -5.43 8.08
CA TYR A 32 -8.93 -4.03 8.46
C TYR A 32 -8.20 -3.28 7.35
N LEU A 33 -7.13 -3.87 6.82
CA LEU A 33 -6.39 -3.28 5.70
C LEU A 33 -7.31 -2.98 4.52
N GLN A 34 -8.12 -3.95 4.12
CA GLN A 34 -9.06 -3.77 3.02
C GLN A 34 -10.15 -2.72 3.34
N GLY A 35 -10.65 -2.72 4.56
CA GLY A 35 -11.64 -1.72 4.99
C GLY A 35 -11.13 -0.29 4.91
N VAL A 36 -9.86 -0.05 5.25
CA VAL A 36 -9.22 1.27 5.09
C VAL A 36 -9.07 1.63 3.61
N ALA A 37 -8.66 0.68 2.77
CA ALA A 37 -8.54 0.91 1.33
C ALA A 37 -9.90 1.19 0.69
N ASP A 38 -10.94 0.46 1.05
CA ASP A 38 -12.31 0.67 0.56
C ASP A 38 -12.84 2.05 0.96
N ALA A 39 -12.61 2.46 2.20
CA ALA A 39 -12.99 3.78 2.66
C ALA A 39 -12.25 4.90 1.91
N ALA A 40 -10.95 4.73 1.67
CA ALA A 40 -10.16 5.67 0.89
C ALA A 40 -10.65 5.76 -0.56
N GLU A 41 -10.93 4.62 -1.19
CA GLU A 41 -11.46 4.57 -2.55
C GLU A 41 -12.82 5.27 -2.66
N GLN A 42 -13.72 5.00 -1.73
CA GLN A 42 -15.04 5.65 -1.67
C GLN A 42 -14.94 7.16 -1.43
N ALA A 43 -13.93 7.60 -0.67
CA ALA A 43 -13.67 9.02 -0.43
C ALA A 43 -12.98 9.73 -1.61
N GLY A 44 -12.59 9.00 -2.66
CA GLY A 44 -11.97 9.57 -3.86
C GLY A 44 -10.45 9.71 -3.79
N PHE A 45 -9.79 9.01 -2.86
CA PHE A 45 -8.32 8.93 -2.87
C PHE A 45 -7.85 8.07 -4.04
N GLU A 46 -6.75 8.50 -4.69
CA GLU A 46 -6.23 7.81 -5.87
C GLU A 46 -5.21 6.73 -5.52
N TYR A 47 -4.50 6.89 -4.40
CA TYR A 47 -3.47 5.91 -4.02
C TYR A 47 -3.41 5.65 -2.51
N MET A 48 -2.80 4.53 -2.16
CA MET A 48 -2.48 4.14 -0.79
C MET A 48 -0.98 3.93 -0.66
N LEU A 49 -0.32 4.72 0.20
CA LEU A 49 1.10 4.53 0.51
C LEU A 49 1.28 3.31 1.40
N ILE A 50 2.07 2.35 0.94
CA ILE A 50 2.39 1.13 1.68
C ILE A 50 3.84 1.22 2.16
N PRO A 51 4.06 1.30 3.48
CA PRO A 51 5.40 1.45 4.03
C PRO A 51 6.21 0.16 3.93
N VAL A 52 7.53 0.32 3.91
CA VAL A 52 8.49 -0.78 4.06
C VAL A 52 9.26 -0.56 5.36
N ASP A 53 8.94 -1.34 6.36
CA ASP A 53 9.58 -1.32 7.68
C ASP A 53 9.56 -2.73 8.27
N GLN A 54 10.45 -3.00 9.23
CA GLN A 54 10.56 -4.32 9.85
C GLN A 54 9.31 -4.78 10.61
N ARG A 55 8.47 -3.84 11.04
CA ARG A 55 7.21 -4.12 11.75
C ARG A 55 6.01 -4.21 10.82
N CYS A 56 6.18 -3.82 9.56
CA CYS A 56 5.11 -3.82 8.57
C CYS A 56 5.04 -5.17 7.84
N TRP A 57 3.85 -5.52 7.39
CA TRP A 57 3.70 -6.60 6.42
C TRP A 57 4.48 -6.27 5.14
N GLU A 58 4.86 -7.32 4.41
CA GLU A 58 5.58 -7.14 3.15
C GLU A 58 4.73 -6.33 2.16
N ALA A 59 5.33 -5.25 1.63
CA ALA A 59 4.58 -4.20 0.96
C ALA A 59 4.02 -4.62 -0.41
N TYR A 60 4.76 -5.40 -1.18
CA TYR A 60 4.28 -5.86 -2.49
C TYR A 60 3.15 -6.87 -2.36
N ILE A 61 3.24 -7.77 -1.39
CA ILE A 61 2.18 -8.75 -1.12
C ILE A 61 0.93 -8.05 -0.57
N ALA A 62 1.08 -7.16 0.40
CA ALA A 62 -0.03 -6.38 0.94
C ALA A 62 -0.70 -5.52 -0.14
N GLY A 63 0.10 -4.87 -0.97
CA GLY A 63 -0.38 -4.07 -2.09
C GLY A 63 -1.12 -4.88 -3.14
N ALA A 64 -0.62 -6.06 -3.49
CA ALA A 64 -1.28 -6.96 -4.44
C ALA A 64 -2.63 -7.47 -3.91
N PHE A 65 -2.68 -7.82 -2.62
CA PHE A 65 -3.92 -8.20 -1.95
C PHE A 65 -4.95 -7.07 -2.02
N MET A 66 -4.55 -5.86 -1.69
CA MET A 66 -5.41 -4.68 -1.72
C MET A 66 -5.87 -4.34 -3.15
N ALA A 67 -4.95 -4.34 -4.12
CA ALA A 67 -5.27 -4.02 -5.51
C ALA A 67 -6.25 -5.03 -6.13
N ALA A 68 -6.15 -6.31 -5.79
CA ALA A 68 -7.05 -7.34 -6.28
C ALA A 68 -8.50 -7.17 -5.80
N ARG A 69 -8.71 -6.41 -4.72
CA ARG A 69 -10.02 -6.17 -4.11
C ARG A 69 -10.56 -4.76 -4.32
N SER A 70 -9.73 -3.86 -4.84
CA SER A 70 -10.08 -2.47 -5.12
C SER A 70 -10.32 -2.27 -6.62
N GLN A 71 -11.04 -1.22 -6.99
CA GLN A 71 -11.35 -0.89 -8.37
C GLN A 71 -10.37 0.12 -8.97
N THR A 72 -10.06 1.17 -8.20
CA THR A 72 -9.32 2.34 -8.70
C THR A 72 -8.07 2.67 -7.90
N ILE A 73 -8.01 2.27 -6.63
CA ILE A 73 -6.86 2.55 -5.74
C ILE A 73 -5.56 2.02 -6.35
N ALA A 74 -4.55 2.88 -6.41
CA ALA A 74 -3.19 2.51 -6.80
C ALA A 74 -2.33 2.29 -5.55
N PRO A 75 -1.80 1.08 -5.32
CA PRO A 75 -0.79 0.88 -4.29
C PRO A 75 0.48 1.62 -4.63
N LEU A 76 0.90 2.52 -3.73
CA LEU A 76 2.17 3.24 -3.82
C LEU A 76 3.17 2.60 -2.87
N ILE A 77 4.06 1.76 -3.39
CA ILE A 77 5.03 1.02 -2.60
C ILE A 77 6.22 1.91 -2.26
N ALA A 78 6.51 2.07 -0.97
CA ALA A 78 7.72 2.75 -0.52
C ALA A 78 8.92 1.80 -0.64
N ALA A 79 9.44 1.63 -1.85
CA ALA A 79 10.50 0.67 -2.12
C ALA A 79 11.84 1.11 -1.53
N ARG A 80 12.60 0.15 -0.97
CA ARG A 80 13.97 0.37 -0.52
C ARG A 80 14.94 -0.32 -1.48
N PRO A 81 15.78 0.44 -2.21
CA PRO A 81 16.83 -0.17 -3.03
C PRO A 81 17.74 -1.07 -2.20
N GLY A 82 18.08 -2.22 -2.76
CA GLY A 82 18.96 -3.20 -2.11
C GLY A 82 18.27 -4.31 -1.30
N TYR A 83 16.97 -4.19 -1.00
CA TYR A 83 16.23 -5.25 -0.32
C TYR A 83 15.93 -6.45 -1.19
N ILE A 84 15.64 -6.20 -2.45
CA ILE A 84 15.27 -7.22 -3.43
C ILE A 84 16.24 -7.12 -4.60
N ASN A 85 16.70 -8.27 -5.10
CA ASN A 85 17.52 -8.29 -6.31
C ASN A 85 16.81 -7.55 -7.45
N PRO A 86 17.48 -6.64 -8.17
CA PRO A 86 16.84 -5.80 -9.18
C PRO A 86 16.09 -6.57 -10.28
N VAL A 87 16.59 -7.72 -10.68
CA VAL A 87 15.95 -8.57 -11.70
C VAL A 87 14.62 -9.12 -11.17
N LEU A 88 14.62 -9.62 -9.92
CA LEU A 88 13.41 -10.10 -9.28
C LEU A 88 12.42 -8.95 -9.04
N LEU A 89 12.91 -7.81 -8.58
CA LEU A 89 12.08 -6.62 -8.35
C LEU A 89 11.37 -6.18 -9.64
N ALA A 90 12.10 -6.08 -10.74
CA ALA A 90 11.52 -5.73 -12.04
C ALA A 90 10.44 -6.73 -12.46
N LYS A 91 10.66 -8.01 -12.23
CA LYS A 91 9.68 -9.07 -12.52
C LYS A 91 8.44 -8.95 -11.62
N MET A 92 8.62 -8.67 -10.33
CA MET A 92 7.51 -8.45 -9.39
C MET A 92 6.67 -7.26 -9.80
N ILE A 93 7.30 -6.12 -10.10
CA ILE A 93 6.60 -4.90 -10.50
C ILE A 93 5.83 -5.12 -11.81
N SER A 94 6.45 -5.72 -12.82
CA SER A 94 5.78 -5.98 -14.10
C SER A 94 4.60 -6.94 -13.97
N THR A 95 4.71 -7.94 -13.10
CA THR A 95 3.61 -8.87 -12.80
C THR A 95 2.48 -8.16 -12.07
N PHE A 96 2.81 -7.38 -11.06
CA PHE A 96 1.84 -6.59 -10.30
C PHE A 96 1.10 -5.60 -11.20
N ASP A 97 1.83 -4.89 -12.06
CA ASP A 97 1.26 -3.95 -13.03
C ASP A 97 0.22 -4.64 -13.92
N ARG A 98 0.56 -5.81 -14.43
CA ARG A 98 -0.34 -6.60 -15.27
C ARG A 98 -1.60 -7.03 -14.52
N PHE A 99 -1.45 -7.52 -13.29
CA PHE A 99 -2.60 -8.01 -12.49
C PHE A 99 -3.48 -6.88 -11.97
N SER A 100 -2.92 -5.72 -11.70
CA SER A 100 -3.67 -4.55 -11.21
C SER A 100 -4.25 -3.67 -12.31
N GLY A 101 -3.99 -3.96 -13.57
CA GLY A 101 -4.39 -3.11 -14.69
C GLY A 101 -3.67 -1.76 -14.73
N GLY A 102 -2.38 -1.76 -14.40
CA GLY A 102 -1.54 -0.56 -14.44
C GLY A 102 -1.60 0.32 -13.19
N ARG A 103 -2.05 -0.22 -12.05
CA ARG A 103 -2.28 0.58 -10.83
C ARG A 103 -1.15 0.54 -9.81
N ILE A 104 0.01 -0.05 -10.13
CA ILE A 104 1.16 0.01 -9.22
C ILE A 104 1.94 1.31 -9.37
N CYS A 105 2.29 1.92 -8.25
CA CYS A 105 3.23 3.03 -8.17
C CYS A 105 4.37 2.67 -7.23
N VAL A 106 5.56 3.19 -7.51
CA VAL A 106 6.76 2.93 -6.70
C VAL A 106 7.39 4.24 -6.30
N ASN A 107 7.60 4.41 -5.01
CA ASN A 107 8.31 5.53 -4.41
C ASN A 107 9.71 5.05 -3.98
N LEU A 108 10.75 5.64 -4.54
CA LEU A 108 12.16 5.32 -4.25
C LEU A 108 12.76 6.28 -3.24
#